data_8b95372e8f3627b64d6609fcaed4807a
#
_entry.id   8b95372e8f3627b64d6609fcaed4807a
#
_cell.length_a   1.000
_cell.length_b   1.000
_cell.length_c   1.000
_cell.angle_alpha   90.00
_cell.angle_beta   90.00
_cell.angle_gamma   90.00
#
_symmetry.space_group_name_H-M   'P 1'
#
loop_
_entity.id
_entity.type
_entity.pdbx_description
1 polymer ?
#
loop_
_entity_poly.entity_id
_entity_poly.type
_entity_poly.pdbx_seq_one_letter_code
_entity_poly.pdbx_strand_id
1 'polypeptide(L)'
;PDGRQAYIPKSISQPENRWRASLKQDVESIIETAYTMIGVPYLWAGTSSKGVDCSGLVRTVLFMHDIIIPRDASQQAYVGERIEIASDFANVQRGDLVFFGRKATGEQKEGISHVGIYLGNKRFIHALGDVHISSFEPSDKNYDALNTGRLLFAVRFLPYINKEKGMNTTDRNPYYGN
;
A
#
# COMPACT_ATOMS: atom_id res chain seq x y z
N PRO A 1 -4.53 11.73 -22.34
CA PRO A 1 -4.31 10.57 -23.21
C PRO A 1 -5.26 10.51 -24.41
N ASP A 2 -6.45 11.12 -24.33
CA ASP A 2 -7.43 11.16 -25.45
C ASP A 2 -7.41 12.47 -26.23
N GLY A 3 -6.48 13.38 -25.95
CA GLY A 3 -6.29 14.66 -26.64
C GLY A 3 -7.31 15.74 -26.31
N ARG A 4 -8.27 15.48 -25.41
CA ARG A 4 -9.25 16.49 -24.99
C ARG A 4 -8.59 17.54 -24.08
N GLN A 5 -8.94 18.79 -24.32
CA GLN A 5 -8.56 19.89 -23.45
C GLN A 5 -9.63 20.08 -22.35
N ALA A 6 -9.17 20.31 -21.12
CA ALA A 6 -10.04 20.64 -19.99
C ALA A 6 -9.46 21.83 -19.22
N TYR A 7 -10.33 22.57 -18.55
CA TYR A 7 -9.96 23.73 -17.74
C TYR A 7 -10.35 23.46 -16.29
N ILE A 8 -9.44 23.74 -15.37
CA ILE A 8 -9.67 23.66 -13.92
C ILE A 8 -9.31 25.00 -13.26
N PRO A 9 -10.02 25.42 -12.20
CA PRO A 9 -9.68 26.62 -11.48
C PRO A 9 -8.26 26.55 -10.88
N LYS A 10 -7.48 27.61 -11.02
CA LYS A 10 -6.13 27.70 -10.43
C LYS A 10 -6.13 27.54 -8.90
N SER A 11 -7.26 27.88 -8.24
CA SER A 11 -7.40 27.77 -6.78
C SER A 11 -7.42 26.34 -6.25
N ILE A 12 -7.70 25.35 -7.11
CA ILE A 12 -7.76 23.93 -6.76
C ILE A 12 -6.71 23.09 -7.51
N SER A 13 -5.72 23.75 -8.10
CA SER A 13 -4.64 23.11 -8.85
C SER A 13 -3.30 23.74 -8.51
N GLN A 14 -2.24 22.97 -8.65
CA GLN A 14 -0.87 23.44 -8.55
C GLN A 14 0.00 22.76 -9.60
N PRO A 15 1.10 23.39 -10.04
CA PRO A 15 2.08 22.75 -10.91
C PRO A 15 2.64 21.47 -10.28
N GLU A 16 2.79 20.41 -11.07
CA GLU A 16 3.30 19.10 -10.62
C GLU A 16 4.62 19.20 -9.87
N ASN A 17 5.57 19.98 -10.41
CA ASN A 17 6.88 20.17 -9.77
C ASN A 17 6.78 20.79 -8.37
N ARG A 18 5.83 21.68 -8.11
CA ARG A 18 5.57 22.23 -6.77
C ARG A 18 4.93 21.18 -5.85
N TRP A 19 3.96 20.43 -6.38
CA TRP A 19 3.36 19.33 -5.63
C TRP A 19 4.43 18.33 -5.20
N ARG A 20 5.24 17.82 -6.12
CA ARG A 20 6.32 16.88 -5.83
C ARG A 20 7.33 17.42 -4.83
N ALA A 21 7.74 18.67 -4.95
CA ALA A 21 8.68 19.31 -4.02
C ALA A 21 8.11 19.49 -2.60
N SER A 22 6.79 19.44 -2.43
CA SER A 22 6.12 19.53 -1.12
C SER A 22 5.91 18.18 -0.44
N LEU A 23 6.12 17.06 -1.15
CA LEU A 23 5.86 15.73 -0.62
C LEU A 23 7.02 15.21 0.23
N LYS A 24 6.67 14.39 1.21
CA LYS A 24 7.61 13.61 1.99
C LYS A 24 7.42 12.13 1.66
N GLN A 25 8.51 11.46 1.26
CA GLN A 25 8.53 10.03 1.00
C GLN A 25 9.12 9.29 2.19
N ASP A 26 8.62 9.57 3.38
CA ASP A 26 9.01 8.90 4.62
C ASP A 26 7.87 8.07 5.22
N VAL A 27 8.23 7.13 6.08
CA VAL A 27 7.30 6.19 6.72
C VAL A 27 6.17 6.89 7.44
N GLU A 28 6.48 7.93 8.24
CA GLU A 28 5.48 8.58 9.08
C GLU A 28 4.45 9.33 8.24
N SER A 29 4.88 10.08 7.23
CA SER A 29 3.98 10.78 6.32
C SER A 29 3.07 9.83 5.55
N ILE A 30 3.59 8.68 5.10
CA ILE A 30 2.80 7.63 4.43
C ILE A 30 1.74 7.06 5.37
N ILE A 31 2.10 6.78 6.62
CA ILE A 31 1.17 6.25 7.61
C ILE A 31 0.13 7.30 8.04
N GLU A 32 0.52 8.56 8.19
CA GLU A 32 -0.42 9.66 8.43
C GLU A 32 -1.47 9.73 7.30
N THR A 33 -1.04 9.63 6.05
CA THR A 33 -1.95 9.56 4.90
C THR A 33 -2.86 8.32 4.98
N ALA A 34 -2.33 7.16 5.34
CA ALA A 34 -3.14 5.95 5.50
C ALA A 34 -4.21 6.12 6.58
N TYR A 35 -3.90 6.78 7.70
CA TYR A 35 -4.88 7.09 8.75
C TYR A 35 -6.03 7.97 8.26
N THR A 36 -5.80 8.90 7.33
CA THR A 36 -6.88 9.72 6.75
C THR A 36 -7.89 8.91 5.96
N MET A 37 -7.55 7.68 5.57
CA MET A 37 -8.43 6.78 4.82
C MET A 37 -9.30 5.89 5.73
N ILE A 38 -9.14 5.93 7.06
CA ILE A 38 -9.95 5.12 7.99
C ILE A 38 -11.45 5.41 7.77
N GLY A 39 -12.25 4.35 7.69
CA GLY A 39 -13.70 4.41 7.45
C GLY A 39 -14.08 4.53 5.96
N VAL A 40 -13.13 4.66 5.03
CA VAL A 40 -13.45 4.59 3.59
C VAL A 40 -13.96 3.18 3.28
N PRO A 41 -15.12 3.03 2.61
CA PRO A 41 -15.72 1.74 2.34
C PRO A 41 -14.86 0.90 1.39
N TYR A 42 -14.90 -0.42 1.59
CA TYR A 42 -14.31 -1.37 0.64
C TYR A 42 -15.10 -1.34 -0.67
N LEU A 43 -14.39 -1.15 -1.76
CA LEU A 43 -14.94 -1.25 -3.11
C LEU A 43 -13.99 -2.11 -3.96
N TRP A 44 -14.47 -3.21 -4.48
CA TRP A 44 -13.67 -4.04 -5.40
C TRP A 44 -13.15 -3.21 -6.58
N ALA A 45 -11.85 -3.32 -6.86
CA ALA A 45 -11.13 -2.51 -7.84
C ALA A 45 -11.09 -0.98 -7.53
N GLY A 46 -11.54 -0.53 -6.37
CA GLY A 46 -11.52 0.87 -5.95
C GLY A 46 -10.11 1.40 -5.72
N THR A 47 -9.87 2.65 -6.13
CA THR A 47 -8.59 3.37 -5.96
C THR A 47 -8.83 4.87 -5.71
N SER A 48 -9.83 5.21 -4.91
CA SER A 48 -10.16 6.59 -4.61
C SER A 48 -10.60 6.78 -3.16
N SER A 49 -10.65 8.03 -2.70
CA SER A 49 -11.15 8.37 -1.36
C SER A 49 -12.64 8.04 -1.14
N LYS A 50 -13.37 7.61 -2.18
CA LYS A 50 -14.77 7.18 -2.09
C LYS A 50 -14.93 5.67 -1.92
N GLY A 51 -13.88 4.91 -2.19
CA GLY A 51 -13.85 3.46 -2.03
C GLY A 51 -12.53 2.88 -2.54
N VAL A 52 -11.99 1.94 -1.79
CA VAL A 52 -10.74 1.24 -2.09
C VAL A 52 -10.87 -0.25 -1.84
N ASP A 53 -10.13 -1.08 -2.58
CA ASP A 53 -9.81 -2.43 -2.13
C ASP A 53 -8.45 -2.44 -1.39
N CYS A 54 -7.98 -3.61 -0.98
CA CYS A 54 -6.76 -3.73 -0.18
C CYS A 54 -5.52 -3.14 -0.88
N SER A 55 -5.27 -3.52 -2.11
CA SER A 55 -4.14 -3.02 -2.91
C SER A 55 -4.38 -1.60 -3.45
N GLY A 56 -5.65 -1.23 -3.65
CA GLY A 56 -6.07 0.12 -3.98
C GLY A 56 -5.82 1.12 -2.85
N LEU A 57 -6.02 0.72 -1.59
CA LEU A 57 -5.61 1.52 -0.43
C LEU A 57 -4.11 1.81 -0.47
N VAL A 58 -3.28 0.76 -0.57
CA VAL A 58 -1.81 0.90 -0.65
C VAL A 58 -1.43 1.83 -1.80
N ARG A 59 -1.98 1.58 -3.00
CA ARG A 59 -1.70 2.38 -4.18
C ARG A 59 -2.12 3.85 -4.02
N THR A 60 -3.30 4.11 -3.45
CA THR A 60 -3.81 5.47 -3.23
C THR A 60 -2.93 6.22 -2.24
N VAL A 61 -2.60 5.61 -1.11
CA VAL A 61 -1.71 6.19 -0.10
C VAL A 61 -0.34 6.51 -0.69
N LEU A 62 0.28 5.57 -1.39
CA LEU A 62 1.61 5.77 -1.97
C LEU A 62 1.61 6.80 -3.11
N PHE A 63 0.55 6.86 -3.93
CA PHE A 63 0.42 7.87 -4.98
C PHE A 63 0.39 9.30 -4.40
N MET A 64 -0.20 9.51 -3.22
CA MET A 64 -0.18 10.80 -2.53
C MET A 64 1.23 11.23 -2.08
N HIS A 65 2.20 10.32 -2.15
CA HIS A 65 3.62 10.55 -1.88
C HIS A 65 4.50 10.42 -3.15
N ASP A 66 3.91 10.56 -4.33
CA ASP A 66 4.61 10.41 -5.63
C ASP A 66 5.27 9.03 -5.80
N ILE A 67 4.65 7.97 -5.26
CA ILE A 67 5.13 6.60 -5.40
C ILE A 67 4.09 5.80 -6.18
N ILE A 68 4.45 5.38 -7.38
CA ILE A 68 3.63 4.54 -8.25
C ILE A 68 4.03 3.08 -8.04
N ILE A 69 3.05 2.25 -7.75
CA ILE A 69 3.19 0.82 -7.48
C ILE A 69 2.18 0.04 -8.36
N PRO A 70 2.39 -1.24 -8.66
CA PRO A 70 1.43 -2.06 -9.40
C PRO A 70 0.03 -2.08 -8.77
N ARG A 71 -0.98 -2.41 -9.59
CA ARG A 71 -2.38 -2.36 -9.16
C ARG A 71 -2.74 -3.46 -8.17
N ASP A 72 -2.34 -4.69 -8.44
CA ASP A 72 -2.83 -5.85 -7.71
C ASP A 72 -1.89 -6.27 -6.58
N ALA A 73 -2.43 -6.77 -5.48
CA ALA A 73 -1.64 -7.24 -4.34
C ALA A 73 -0.61 -8.30 -4.75
N SER A 74 -0.97 -9.20 -5.66
CA SER A 74 -0.08 -10.22 -6.20
C SER A 74 1.13 -9.64 -6.96
N GLN A 75 0.99 -8.47 -7.56
CA GLN A 75 2.07 -7.75 -8.23
C GLN A 75 2.86 -6.88 -7.23
N GLN A 76 2.17 -6.24 -6.28
CA GLN A 76 2.79 -5.46 -5.21
C GLN A 76 3.72 -6.28 -4.32
N ALA A 77 3.47 -7.57 -4.22
CA ALA A 77 4.31 -8.51 -3.46
C ALA A 77 5.74 -8.71 -4.03
N TYR A 78 5.99 -8.24 -5.24
CA TYR A 78 7.29 -8.37 -5.92
C TYR A 78 8.03 -7.04 -6.10
N VAL A 79 7.60 -5.96 -5.41
CA VAL A 79 8.28 -4.66 -5.48
C VAL A 79 8.99 -4.38 -4.17
N GLY A 80 10.31 -4.51 -4.15
CA GLY A 80 11.13 -4.32 -2.97
C GLY A 80 11.65 -5.63 -2.35
N GLU A 81 12.14 -5.56 -1.15
CA GLU A 81 12.75 -6.67 -0.42
C GLU A 81 11.70 -7.50 0.30
N ARG A 82 11.62 -8.79 -0.03
CA ARG A 82 10.79 -9.76 0.71
C ARG A 82 11.40 -10.07 2.06
N ILE A 83 10.59 -10.04 3.11
CA ILE A 83 10.95 -10.28 4.50
C ILE A 83 10.11 -11.43 5.03
N GLU A 84 10.76 -12.54 5.36
CA GLU A 84 10.12 -13.63 6.10
C GLU A 84 9.92 -13.18 7.55
N ILE A 85 8.67 -13.12 8.00
CA ILE A 85 8.29 -12.52 9.28
C ILE A 85 8.72 -13.44 10.43
N ALA A 86 9.56 -12.92 11.33
CA ALA A 86 9.89 -13.59 12.59
C ALA A 86 8.65 -13.68 13.50
N SER A 87 8.57 -14.72 14.34
CA SER A 87 7.41 -14.97 15.20
C SER A 87 7.07 -13.82 16.17
N ASP A 88 8.08 -13.05 16.55
CA ASP A 88 7.96 -11.85 17.39
C ASP A 88 7.78 -10.55 16.61
N PHE A 89 7.81 -10.60 15.27
CA PHE A 89 7.76 -9.43 14.36
C PHE A 89 8.96 -8.48 14.48
N ALA A 90 10.07 -8.90 15.11
CA ALA A 90 11.22 -8.03 15.35
C ALA A 90 11.90 -7.50 14.07
N ASN A 91 11.76 -8.21 12.95
CA ASN A 91 12.36 -7.86 11.66
C ASN A 91 11.42 -7.09 10.72
N VAL A 92 10.15 -6.91 11.08
CA VAL A 92 9.18 -6.13 10.31
C VAL A 92 9.21 -4.69 10.79
N GLN A 93 9.41 -3.76 9.87
CA GLN A 93 9.48 -2.34 10.17
C GLN A 93 8.16 -1.65 9.85
N ARG A 94 7.85 -0.62 10.62
CA ARG A 94 6.74 0.29 10.36
C ARG A 94 6.82 0.82 8.92
N GLY A 95 5.70 0.74 8.19
CA GLY A 95 5.63 1.09 6.77
C GLY A 95 5.85 -0.08 5.81
N ASP A 96 6.37 -1.23 6.26
CA ASP A 96 6.43 -2.44 5.40
C ASP A 96 5.02 -2.85 4.97
N LEU A 97 4.88 -3.41 3.78
CA LEU A 97 3.63 -4.01 3.32
C LEU A 97 3.56 -5.45 3.83
N VAL A 98 2.43 -5.83 4.43
CA VAL A 98 2.18 -7.21 4.90
C VAL A 98 1.22 -7.91 3.94
N PHE A 99 1.56 -9.12 3.52
CA PHE A 99 0.81 -9.88 2.52
C PHE A 99 0.17 -11.12 3.12
N PHE A 100 -1.03 -11.40 2.65
CA PHE A 100 -1.86 -12.48 3.15
C PHE A 100 -2.38 -13.36 2.00
N GLY A 101 -2.60 -14.62 2.31
CA GLY A 101 -3.10 -15.55 1.31
C GLY A 101 -2.91 -17.01 1.68
N ARG A 102 -2.73 -17.84 0.66
CA ARG A 102 -2.51 -19.27 0.82
C ARG A 102 -1.02 -19.58 0.77
N LYS A 103 -0.51 -20.27 1.78
CA LYS A 103 0.87 -20.78 1.80
C LYS A 103 1.09 -21.79 0.67
N ALA A 104 2.30 -21.85 0.16
CA ALA A 104 2.70 -22.89 -0.78
C ALA A 104 2.56 -24.28 -0.12
N THR A 105 2.11 -25.26 -0.90
CA THR A 105 2.11 -26.68 -0.55
C THR A 105 2.86 -27.43 -1.66
N GLY A 106 3.17 -28.73 -1.48
CA GLY A 106 3.93 -29.48 -2.48
C GLY A 106 3.40 -29.39 -3.92
N GLU A 107 2.10 -29.19 -4.10
CA GLU A 107 1.44 -29.15 -5.42
C GLU A 107 0.96 -27.74 -5.80
N GLN A 108 0.82 -26.81 -4.87
CA GLN A 108 0.27 -25.48 -5.10
C GLN A 108 1.24 -24.38 -4.73
N LYS A 109 1.46 -23.44 -5.66
CA LYS A 109 2.23 -22.22 -5.38
C LYS A 109 1.53 -21.34 -4.36
N GLU A 110 2.31 -20.52 -3.68
CA GLU A 110 1.81 -19.43 -2.82
C GLU A 110 0.82 -18.56 -3.60
N GLY A 111 -0.30 -18.24 -2.97
CA GLY A 111 -1.35 -17.41 -3.57
C GLY A 111 -1.61 -16.18 -2.73
N ILE A 112 -1.30 -15.00 -3.25
CA ILE A 112 -1.50 -13.72 -2.58
C ILE A 112 -2.90 -13.21 -2.89
N SER A 113 -3.66 -12.87 -1.85
CA SER A 113 -5.05 -12.42 -1.99
C SER A 113 -5.35 -11.11 -1.25
N HIS A 114 -4.44 -10.63 -0.39
CA HIS A 114 -4.67 -9.43 0.40
C HIS A 114 -3.36 -8.76 0.81
N VAL A 115 -3.42 -7.45 1.12
CA VAL A 115 -2.29 -6.63 1.54
C VAL A 115 -2.74 -5.57 2.54
N GLY A 116 -1.85 -5.20 3.47
CA GLY A 116 -1.99 -4.08 4.38
C GLY A 116 -0.66 -3.36 4.59
N ILE A 117 -0.69 -2.24 5.29
CA ILE A 117 0.50 -1.47 5.68
C ILE A 117 0.76 -1.73 7.17
N TYR A 118 1.95 -2.19 7.51
CA TYR A 118 2.33 -2.47 8.90
C TYR A 118 2.58 -1.17 9.68
N LEU A 119 1.95 -1.06 10.84
CA LEU A 119 1.98 0.14 11.69
C LEU A 119 2.97 0.04 12.85
N GLY A 120 3.67 -1.07 12.98
CA GLY A 120 4.41 -1.41 14.20
C GLY A 120 3.52 -2.05 15.27
N ASN A 121 4.15 -2.57 16.33
CA ASN A 121 3.46 -3.17 17.49
C ASN A 121 2.41 -4.22 17.09
N LYS A 122 2.73 -5.04 16.09
CA LYS A 122 1.84 -6.08 15.55
C LYS A 122 0.49 -5.57 15.03
N ARG A 123 0.42 -4.31 14.59
CA ARG A 123 -0.79 -3.71 14.01
C ARG A 123 -0.58 -3.38 12.54
N PHE A 124 -1.66 -3.41 11.76
CA PHE A 124 -1.65 -3.05 10.35
C PHE A 124 -2.96 -2.36 9.96
N ILE A 125 -2.89 -1.49 8.95
CA ILE A 125 -4.06 -0.85 8.34
C ILE A 125 -4.32 -1.51 6.99
N HIS A 126 -5.56 -1.84 6.72
CA HIS A 126 -5.98 -2.49 5.48
C HIS A 126 -7.44 -2.15 5.14
N ALA A 127 -7.88 -2.53 3.93
CA ALA A 127 -9.26 -2.41 3.51
C ALA A 127 -9.92 -3.80 3.43
N LEU A 128 -10.89 -4.06 4.32
CA LEU A 128 -11.74 -5.26 4.35
C LEU A 128 -13.09 -4.89 4.98
N GLY A 129 -14.15 -4.77 4.18
CA GLY A 129 -15.38 -4.11 4.58
C GLY A 129 -15.27 -2.59 4.51
N ASP A 130 -14.35 -2.03 5.25
CA ASP A 130 -13.88 -0.64 5.19
C ASP A 130 -12.36 -0.59 5.44
N VAL A 131 -11.80 0.61 5.47
CA VAL A 131 -10.41 0.82 5.91
C VAL A 131 -10.38 0.92 7.43
N HIS A 132 -9.66 0.00 8.06
CA HIS A 132 -9.51 -0.03 9.51
C HIS A 132 -8.16 -0.60 9.95
N ILE A 133 -7.90 -0.53 11.27
CA ILE A 133 -6.71 -1.08 11.88
C ILE A 133 -7.04 -2.43 12.50
N SER A 134 -6.25 -3.43 12.15
CA SER A 134 -6.26 -4.77 12.73
C SER A 134 -4.96 -5.09 13.46
N SER A 135 -4.97 -6.14 14.25
CA SER A 135 -3.84 -6.60 15.06
C SER A 135 -3.55 -8.09 14.86
N PHE A 136 -2.26 -8.43 14.89
CA PHE A 136 -1.78 -9.82 14.98
C PHE A 136 -1.70 -10.33 16.43
N GLU A 137 -1.91 -9.45 17.42
CA GLU A 137 -1.80 -9.78 18.85
C GLU A 137 -3.15 -10.29 19.37
N PRO A 138 -3.26 -11.58 19.82
CA PRO A 138 -4.53 -12.16 20.25
C PRO A 138 -5.21 -11.43 21.41
N SER A 139 -4.45 -10.73 22.25
CA SER A 139 -4.98 -9.95 23.37
C SER A 139 -5.48 -8.56 22.98
N ASP A 140 -5.23 -8.11 21.75
CA ASP A 140 -5.68 -6.81 21.26
C ASP A 140 -7.18 -6.89 20.87
N LYS A 141 -7.95 -5.86 21.22
CA LYS A 141 -9.37 -5.74 20.84
C LYS A 141 -9.62 -5.77 19.34
N ASN A 142 -8.60 -5.41 18.55
CA ASN A 142 -8.64 -5.39 17.10
C ASN A 142 -7.99 -6.65 16.48
N TYR A 143 -7.87 -7.74 17.26
CA TYR A 143 -7.28 -8.98 16.76
C TYR A 143 -8.02 -9.51 15.54
N ASP A 144 -7.28 -9.75 14.47
CA ASP A 144 -7.78 -10.32 13.21
C ASP A 144 -7.27 -11.74 13.04
N ALA A 145 -8.04 -12.70 13.56
CA ALA A 145 -7.71 -14.12 13.49
C ALA A 145 -7.61 -14.63 12.05
N LEU A 146 -8.47 -14.11 11.14
CA LEU A 146 -8.48 -14.51 9.73
C LEU A 146 -7.16 -14.13 9.05
N ASN A 147 -6.78 -12.87 9.15
CA ASN A 147 -5.56 -12.37 8.51
C ASN A 147 -4.31 -12.91 9.23
N THR A 148 -4.33 -13.07 10.54
CA THR A 148 -3.22 -13.71 11.28
C THR A 148 -2.97 -15.14 10.78
N GLY A 149 -4.02 -15.93 10.58
CA GLY A 149 -3.90 -17.31 10.11
C GLY A 149 -3.40 -17.46 8.66
N ARG A 150 -3.56 -16.42 7.84
CA ARG A 150 -3.13 -16.41 6.43
C ARG A 150 -1.99 -15.45 6.12
N LEU A 151 -1.29 -14.94 7.14
CA LEU A 151 -0.11 -14.11 6.97
C LEU A 151 1.00 -14.91 6.27
N LEU A 152 1.61 -14.30 5.24
CA LEU A 152 2.64 -14.91 4.41
C LEU A 152 4.01 -14.30 4.71
N PHE A 153 4.21 -13.04 4.36
CA PHE A 153 5.47 -12.31 4.47
C PHE A 153 5.23 -10.80 4.45
N ALA A 154 6.29 -10.03 4.65
CA ALA A 154 6.28 -8.59 4.44
C ALA A 154 7.17 -8.18 3.26
N VAL A 155 6.98 -6.97 2.76
CA VAL A 155 7.85 -6.36 1.74
C VAL A 155 8.25 -4.96 2.20
N ARG A 156 9.56 -4.72 2.23
CA ARG A 156 10.15 -3.39 2.43
C ARG A 156 10.38 -2.72 1.10
N PHE A 157 9.63 -1.66 0.82
CA PHE A 157 9.62 -1.05 -0.51
C PHE A 157 10.33 0.32 -0.58
N LEU A 158 10.31 1.12 0.49
CA LEU A 158 10.81 2.50 0.46
C LEU A 158 12.24 2.66 -0.07
N PRO A 159 13.22 1.82 0.32
CA PRO A 159 14.59 1.93 -0.19
C PRO A 159 14.73 1.61 -1.69
N TYR A 160 13.67 1.07 -2.32
CA TYR A 160 13.70 0.55 -3.68
C TYR A 160 12.96 1.42 -4.70
N ILE A 161 12.39 2.56 -4.27
CA ILE A 161 11.73 3.53 -5.16
C ILE A 161 12.73 3.95 -6.25
N ASN A 162 12.28 3.94 -7.52
CA ASN A 162 13.10 4.22 -8.72
C ASN A 162 14.28 3.27 -8.97
N LYS A 163 14.40 2.19 -8.22
CA LYS A 163 15.48 1.21 -8.38
C LYS A 163 14.97 -0.10 -8.98
N GLU A 164 13.70 -0.41 -8.83
CA GLU A 164 13.09 -1.64 -9.29
C GLU A 164 12.00 -1.41 -10.33
N LYS A 165 11.78 -2.44 -11.16
CA LYS A 165 10.72 -2.41 -12.17
C LYS A 165 9.36 -2.40 -11.50
N GLY A 166 8.51 -1.45 -11.89
CA GLY A 166 7.11 -1.36 -11.44
C GLY A 166 6.91 -0.44 -10.23
N MET A 167 7.99 0.14 -9.67
CA MET A 167 7.88 1.10 -8.58
C MET A 167 8.73 2.34 -8.89
N ASN A 168 8.08 3.45 -9.18
CA ASN A 168 8.75 4.69 -9.57
C ASN A 168 7.94 5.94 -9.20
N THR A 169 8.58 7.08 -9.29
CA THR A 169 7.95 8.39 -9.17
C THR A 169 7.28 8.80 -10.50
N THR A 170 6.37 9.77 -10.48
CA THR A 170 5.63 10.22 -11.66
C THR A 170 6.55 10.67 -12.79
N ASP A 171 7.65 11.39 -12.49
CA ASP A 171 8.64 11.85 -13.48
C ASP A 171 9.43 10.73 -14.18
N ARG A 172 9.48 9.54 -13.55
CA ARG A 172 10.15 8.37 -14.12
C ARG A 172 9.17 7.32 -14.65
N ASN A 173 7.87 7.58 -14.52
CA ASN A 173 6.85 6.68 -15.01
C ASN A 173 6.54 6.98 -16.47
N PRO A 174 6.59 5.99 -17.40
CA PRO A 174 6.33 6.22 -18.83
C PRO A 174 4.94 6.77 -19.16
N TYR A 175 3.98 6.65 -18.24
CA TYR A 175 2.63 7.17 -18.43
C TYR A 175 2.51 8.66 -18.07
N TYR A 176 3.29 9.15 -17.10
CA TYR A 176 3.24 10.52 -16.60
C TYR A 176 4.45 11.37 -17.04
N GLY A 177 5.62 10.75 -17.18
CA GLY A 177 6.84 11.41 -17.64
C GLY A 177 6.81 11.60 -19.17
N ASN A 178 7.08 12.81 -19.63
CA ASN A 178 7.35 13.10 -21.03
C ASN A 178 8.81 12.81 -21.35
#